data_487fbcbefc316a98fec3bc529f6ed541
#
_entry.id   487fbcbefc316a98fec3bc529f6ed541
#
_cell.length_a   1.000
_cell.length_b   1.000
_cell.length_c   1.000
_cell.angle_alpha   90.00
_cell.angle_beta   90.00
_cell.angle_gamma   90.00
#
_symmetry.space_group_name_H-M   'P 1'
#
loop_
_entity.id
_entity.type
_entity.pdbx_description
1 polymer ?
#
loop_
_entity_poly.entity_id
_entity_poly.type
_entity_poly.pdbx_seq_one_letter_code
_entity_poly.pdbx_strand_id
1 'polypeptide(L)'
;MAITIQMKLNEQLYLKDPQDTRLGRKIIQHSILLIDEIGFEAFTFKKLADQIGSTEASVYRYFTNKHLLLVYLLCWYWEWMKFSIDYNTMNIEDARKKLRIAISSIVDTTRRNTSIEFVDEDVLHRIVVAEATKAYHTKEVDKENRDGFFMTYKVLSKKISDIITEIDPNYPYPRALASTLLEMANNHIYFALHLPALTDITVEGGDLSQVEKLLEDFAFGLLNIELK
;
A
#
# COMPACT_ATOMS: atom_id res chain seq x y z
N MET A 1 -17.60 14.81 -13.52
CA MET A 1 -17.95 13.39 -13.26
C MET A 1 -16.83 12.82 -12.43
N ALA A 2 -17.11 12.38 -11.20
CA ALA A 2 -16.13 11.62 -10.43
C ALA A 2 -15.95 10.25 -11.09
N ILE A 3 -14.73 9.91 -11.48
CA ILE A 3 -14.41 8.57 -11.98
C ILE A 3 -14.32 7.69 -10.75
N THR A 4 -15.24 6.76 -10.57
CA THR A 4 -15.13 5.77 -9.50
C THR A 4 -14.14 4.70 -9.95
N ILE A 5 -12.91 4.76 -9.44
CA ILE A 5 -11.92 3.70 -9.66
C ILE A 5 -12.26 2.55 -8.71
N GLN A 6 -12.52 1.36 -9.27
CA GLN A 6 -12.75 0.14 -8.51
C GLN A 6 -11.51 -0.74 -8.58
N MET A 7 -10.96 -1.10 -7.41
CA MET A 7 -9.80 -1.98 -7.32
C MET A 7 -10.25 -3.45 -7.40
N LYS A 8 -9.63 -4.21 -8.31
CA LYS A 8 -9.91 -5.64 -8.42
C LYS A 8 -9.04 -6.42 -7.44
N LEU A 9 -9.64 -6.92 -6.38
CA LEU A 9 -8.98 -7.68 -5.33
C LEU A 9 -9.37 -9.16 -5.35
N ASN A 10 -8.67 -9.99 -4.56
CA ASN A 10 -9.00 -11.40 -4.41
C ASN A 10 -10.38 -11.56 -3.76
N GLU A 11 -11.29 -12.28 -4.43
CA GLU A 11 -12.67 -12.49 -4.00
C GLU A 11 -12.79 -13.32 -2.70
N GLN A 12 -11.75 -14.03 -2.30
CA GLN A 12 -11.73 -14.77 -1.03
C GLN A 12 -11.51 -13.86 0.20
N LEU A 13 -11.16 -12.59 0.00
CA LEU A 13 -10.99 -11.62 1.09
C LEU A 13 -12.33 -11.12 1.65
N TYR A 14 -13.42 -11.29 0.92
CA TYR A 14 -14.73 -10.76 1.29
C TYR A 14 -15.87 -11.72 0.89
N LEU A 15 -16.99 -11.61 1.55
CA LEU A 15 -18.22 -12.36 1.21
C LEU A 15 -19.07 -11.61 0.17
N LYS A 16 -18.96 -10.29 0.17
CA LYS A 16 -19.60 -9.38 -0.77
C LYS A 16 -18.65 -8.22 -1.02
N ASP A 17 -18.43 -7.84 -2.29
CA ASP A 17 -17.54 -6.71 -2.58
C ASP A 17 -18.03 -5.42 -1.90
N PRO A 18 -17.23 -4.87 -0.96
CA PRO A 18 -17.64 -3.67 -0.26
C PRO A 18 -17.62 -2.43 -1.16
N GLN A 19 -16.90 -2.46 -2.29
CA GLN A 19 -16.87 -1.33 -3.23
C GLN A 19 -18.20 -1.16 -3.97
N ASP A 20 -19.02 -2.22 -4.10
CA ASP A 20 -20.26 -2.19 -4.87
C ASP A 20 -21.41 -1.47 -4.18
N THR A 21 -21.32 -1.24 -2.87
CA THR A 21 -22.46 -0.72 -2.11
C THR A 21 -22.10 0.47 -1.25
N ARG A 22 -23.11 1.34 -1.00
CA ARG A 22 -22.93 2.46 -0.08
C ARG A 22 -22.52 2.03 1.33
N LEU A 23 -23.10 0.93 1.86
CA LEU A 23 -22.73 0.41 3.18
C LEU A 23 -21.33 -0.18 3.17
N GLY A 24 -20.94 -0.93 2.13
CA GLY A 24 -19.61 -1.48 2.01
C GLY A 24 -18.53 -0.39 1.95
N ARG A 25 -18.74 0.66 1.15
CA ARG A 25 -17.82 1.82 1.12
C ARG A 25 -17.73 2.53 2.48
N LYS A 26 -18.85 2.66 3.22
CA LYS A 26 -18.81 3.16 4.60
C LYS A 26 -18.00 2.24 5.53
N ILE A 27 -18.12 0.91 5.38
CA ILE A 27 -17.34 -0.06 6.15
C ILE A 27 -15.85 0.15 5.89
N ILE A 28 -15.41 0.25 4.63
CA ILE A 28 -14.00 0.53 4.30
C ILE A 28 -13.55 1.85 4.94
N GLN A 29 -14.24 2.93 4.63
CA GLN A 29 -13.88 4.28 5.08
C GLN A 29 -13.73 4.37 6.60
N HIS A 30 -14.74 3.92 7.33
CA HIS A 30 -14.73 4.00 8.79
C HIS A 30 -13.82 2.97 9.45
N SER A 31 -13.53 1.83 8.80
CA SER A 31 -12.51 0.90 9.28
C SER A 31 -11.13 1.53 9.24
N ILE A 32 -10.79 2.23 8.16
CA ILE A 32 -9.53 2.96 8.03
C ILE A 32 -9.41 4.00 9.16
N LEU A 33 -10.40 4.85 9.34
CA LEU A 33 -10.38 5.89 10.37
C LEU A 33 -10.31 5.30 11.79
N LEU A 34 -11.09 4.25 12.06
CA LEU A 34 -11.16 3.66 13.40
C LEU A 34 -9.88 2.86 13.74
N ILE A 35 -9.29 2.15 12.78
CA ILE A 35 -8.02 1.44 13.00
C ILE A 35 -6.89 2.43 13.27
N ASP A 36 -6.84 3.55 12.53
CA ASP A 36 -5.86 4.62 12.76
C ASP A 36 -6.01 5.24 14.15
N GLU A 37 -7.26 5.44 14.61
CA GLU A 37 -7.56 6.07 15.90
C GLU A 37 -7.22 5.17 17.11
N ILE A 38 -7.65 3.90 17.08
CA ILE A 38 -7.59 3.02 18.26
C ILE A 38 -6.64 1.81 18.11
N GLY A 39 -5.99 1.65 16.95
CA GLY A 39 -5.16 0.49 16.60
C GLY A 39 -5.96 -0.75 16.24
N PHE A 40 -5.35 -1.65 15.45
CA PHE A 40 -6.00 -2.88 14.99
C PHE A 40 -6.38 -3.85 16.12
N GLU A 41 -5.59 -3.90 17.20
CA GLU A 41 -5.91 -4.79 18.33
C GLU A 41 -7.25 -4.41 19.01
N ALA A 42 -7.47 -3.12 19.24
CA ALA A 42 -8.68 -2.62 19.88
C ALA A 42 -9.87 -2.50 18.92
N PHE A 43 -9.64 -2.62 17.60
CA PHE A 43 -10.68 -2.59 16.58
C PHE A 43 -11.57 -3.84 16.65
N THR A 44 -12.90 -3.65 16.57
CA THR A 44 -13.89 -4.72 16.49
C THR A 44 -15.02 -4.34 15.53
N PHE A 45 -15.69 -5.33 14.94
CA PHE A 45 -16.85 -5.08 14.09
C PHE A 45 -18.03 -4.45 14.83
N LYS A 46 -18.14 -4.68 16.14
CA LYS A 46 -19.14 -4.00 16.97
C LYS A 46 -18.88 -2.50 17.04
N LYS A 47 -17.64 -2.07 17.38
CA LYS A 47 -17.27 -0.64 17.41
C LYS A 47 -17.46 0.02 16.05
N LEU A 48 -17.08 -0.65 14.97
CA LEU A 48 -17.29 -0.17 13.61
C LEU A 48 -18.78 0.01 13.30
N ALA A 49 -19.61 -0.98 13.64
CA ALA A 49 -21.05 -0.94 13.42
C ALA A 49 -21.72 0.23 14.16
N ASP A 50 -21.33 0.41 15.43
CA ASP A 50 -21.81 1.54 16.25
C ASP A 50 -21.44 2.89 15.60
N GLN A 51 -20.22 3.05 15.12
CA GLN A 51 -19.73 4.28 14.48
C GLN A 51 -20.47 4.60 13.17
N ILE A 52 -20.77 3.59 12.34
CA ILE A 52 -21.44 3.80 11.04
C ILE A 52 -22.97 3.81 11.12
N GLY A 53 -23.55 3.67 12.33
CA GLY A 53 -24.99 3.58 12.55
C GLY A 53 -25.62 2.32 11.92
N SER A 54 -24.96 1.16 12.08
CA SER A 54 -25.37 -0.13 11.50
C SER A 54 -25.35 -1.23 12.57
N THR A 55 -25.53 -2.47 12.15
CA THR A 55 -25.42 -3.65 13.04
C THR A 55 -24.15 -4.43 12.74
N GLU A 56 -23.58 -5.08 13.75
CA GLU A 56 -22.42 -5.97 13.58
C GLU A 56 -22.70 -7.07 12.56
N ALA A 57 -23.91 -7.64 12.55
CA ALA A 57 -24.35 -8.62 11.55
C ALA A 57 -24.27 -8.08 10.11
N SER A 58 -24.47 -6.78 9.93
CA SER A 58 -24.34 -6.13 8.61
C SER A 58 -22.89 -6.07 8.14
N VAL A 59 -21.93 -5.89 9.06
CA VAL A 59 -20.49 -5.94 8.75
C VAL A 59 -20.05 -7.35 8.39
N TYR A 60 -20.50 -8.36 9.13
CA TYR A 60 -20.21 -9.77 8.85
C TYR A 60 -20.71 -10.26 7.49
N ARG A 61 -21.62 -9.55 6.85
CA ARG A 61 -22.03 -9.85 5.46
C ARG A 61 -20.98 -9.49 4.42
N TYR A 62 -19.97 -8.68 4.79
CA TYR A 62 -18.86 -8.29 3.92
C TYR A 62 -17.57 -9.03 4.28
N PHE A 63 -17.25 -9.15 5.55
CA PHE A 63 -16.00 -9.74 6.03
C PHE A 63 -16.27 -10.76 7.14
N THR A 64 -15.71 -11.95 7.04
CA THR A 64 -15.89 -13.01 8.05
C THR A 64 -15.17 -12.70 9.36
N ASN A 65 -14.11 -11.90 9.33
CA ASN A 65 -13.35 -11.49 10.50
C ASN A 65 -12.53 -10.22 10.23
N LYS A 66 -12.00 -9.59 11.29
CA LYS A 66 -11.22 -8.36 11.18
C LYS A 66 -9.86 -8.56 10.51
N HIS A 67 -9.29 -9.77 10.54
CA HIS A 67 -8.04 -10.08 9.84
C HIS A 67 -8.21 -9.97 8.31
N LEU A 68 -9.27 -10.59 7.76
CA LEU A 68 -9.54 -10.47 6.32
C LEU A 68 -9.86 -9.04 5.89
N LEU A 69 -10.49 -8.25 6.75
CA LEU A 69 -10.65 -6.82 6.51
C LEU A 69 -9.29 -6.11 6.44
N LEU A 70 -8.36 -6.38 7.37
CA LEU A 70 -7.02 -5.80 7.34
C LEU A 70 -6.28 -6.19 6.05
N VAL A 71 -6.26 -7.48 5.71
CA VAL A 71 -5.63 -7.96 4.46
C VAL A 71 -6.26 -7.30 3.23
N TYR A 72 -7.60 -7.11 3.22
CA TYR A 72 -8.29 -6.38 2.16
C TYR A 72 -7.79 -4.94 2.02
N LEU A 73 -7.64 -4.20 3.13
CA LEU A 73 -7.15 -2.82 3.14
C LEU A 73 -5.72 -2.73 2.62
N LEU A 74 -4.85 -3.65 3.02
CA LEU A 74 -3.48 -3.72 2.52
C LEU A 74 -3.43 -4.05 1.02
N CYS A 75 -4.22 -5.01 0.57
CA CYS A 75 -4.32 -5.35 -0.86
C CYS A 75 -4.86 -4.19 -1.68
N TRP A 76 -5.81 -3.43 -1.14
CA TRP A 76 -6.33 -2.23 -1.78
C TRP A 76 -5.23 -1.17 -1.96
N TYR A 77 -4.42 -0.93 -0.91
CA TYR A 77 -3.28 0.00 -0.95
C TYR A 77 -2.25 -0.41 -2.01
N TRP A 78 -1.86 -1.69 -2.05
CA TRP A 78 -0.91 -2.19 -3.04
C TRP A 78 -1.45 -2.16 -4.47
N GLU A 79 -2.74 -2.41 -4.66
CA GLU A 79 -3.37 -2.31 -5.99
C GLU A 79 -3.44 -0.86 -6.46
N TRP A 80 -3.73 0.08 -5.56
CA TRP A 80 -3.69 1.51 -5.85
C TRP A 80 -2.29 1.97 -6.28
N MET A 81 -1.26 1.56 -5.55
CA MET A 81 0.14 1.87 -5.89
C MET A 81 0.52 1.26 -7.25
N LYS A 82 0.15 0.00 -7.49
CA LYS A 82 0.38 -0.66 -8.78
C LYS A 82 -0.32 0.09 -9.92
N PHE A 83 -1.57 0.47 -9.73
CA PHE A 83 -2.32 1.26 -10.71
C PHE A 83 -1.62 2.58 -11.01
N SER A 84 -1.14 3.29 -9.99
CA SER A 84 -0.42 4.56 -10.15
C SER A 84 0.88 4.38 -10.95
N ILE A 85 1.66 3.34 -10.65
CA ILE A 85 2.87 3.02 -11.42
C ILE A 85 2.52 2.63 -12.86
N ASP A 86 1.48 1.81 -13.08
CA ASP A 86 1.04 1.41 -14.42
C ASP A 86 0.64 2.63 -15.26
N TYR A 87 -0.14 3.52 -14.67
CA TYR A 87 -0.62 4.73 -15.34
C TYR A 87 0.51 5.69 -15.66
N ASN A 88 1.40 5.97 -14.71
CA ASN A 88 2.47 6.95 -14.85
C ASN A 88 3.64 6.44 -15.74
N THR A 89 3.80 5.11 -15.88
CA THR A 89 4.81 4.51 -16.76
C THR A 89 4.27 4.17 -18.16
N MET A 90 2.99 4.42 -18.42
CA MET A 90 2.39 4.16 -19.73
C MET A 90 3.12 4.93 -20.82
N ASN A 91 3.51 4.25 -21.91
CA ASN A 91 4.23 4.80 -23.04
C ASN A 91 5.64 5.37 -22.71
N ILE A 92 6.22 5.04 -21.58
CA ILE A 92 7.62 5.32 -21.27
C ILE A 92 8.46 4.14 -21.71
N GLU A 93 9.43 4.37 -22.62
CA GLU A 93 10.31 3.31 -23.12
C GLU A 93 11.60 3.17 -22.26
N ASP A 94 12.15 4.29 -21.81
CA ASP A 94 13.37 4.34 -21.00
C ASP A 94 13.18 3.71 -19.63
N ALA A 95 13.87 2.58 -19.37
CA ALA A 95 13.74 1.83 -18.12
C ALA A 95 14.21 2.63 -16.90
N ARG A 96 15.23 3.49 -17.02
CA ARG A 96 15.70 4.35 -15.92
C ARG A 96 14.63 5.38 -15.56
N LYS A 97 13.98 5.97 -16.59
CA LYS A 97 12.86 6.87 -16.39
C LYS A 97 11.65 6.15 -15.78
N LYS A 98 11.35 4.91 -16.20
CA LYS A 98 10.32 4.07 -15.56
C LYS A 98 10.60 3.87 -14.08
N LEU A 99 11.86 3.58 -13.70
CA LEU A 99 12.23 3.36 -12.30
C LEU A 99 12.04 4.64 -11.46
N ARG A 100 12.47 5.81 -11.96
CA ARG A 100 12.22 7.09 -11.28
C ARG A 100 10.74 7.35 -11.10
N ILE A 101 9.93 7.16 -12.13
CA ILE A 101 8.47 7.31 -12.06
C ILE A 101 7.87 6.32 -11.06
N ALA A 102 8.35 5.07 -11.01
CA ALA A 102 7.89 4.09 -10.04
C ALA A 102 8.23 4.53 -8.61
N ILE A 103 9.44 5.03 -8.36
CA ILE A 103 9.87 5.57 -7.06
C ILE A 103 8.99 6.77 -6.67
N SER A 104 8.80 7.74 -7.56
CA SER A 104 7.90 8.88 -7.31
C SER A 104 6.47 8.42 -7.01
N SER A 105 5.94 7.45 -7.77
CA SER A 105 4.61 6.89 -7.54
C SER A 105 4.48 6.17 -6.19
N ILE A 106 5.52 5.47 -5.72
CA ILE A 106 5.56 4.86 -4.38
C ILE A 106 5.38 5.94 -3.31
N VAL A 107 6.11 7.05 -3.43
CA VAL A 107 6.04 8.16 -2.47
C VAL A 107 4.69 8.89 -2.58
N ASP A 108 4.21 9.18 -3.78
CA ASP A 108 2.96 9.92 -3.99
C ASP A 108 1.72 9.15 -3.51
N THR A 109 1.71 7.81 -3.58
CA THR A 109 0.59 7.00 -3.11
C THR A 109 0.43 6.98 -1.59
N THR A 110 1.38 7.52 -0.85
CA THR A 110 1.26 7.75 0.60
C THR A 110 0.45 9.00 0.94
N ARG A 111 0.08 9.81 -0.06
CA ARG A 111 -0.67 11.06 0.11
C ARG A 111 -2.12 10.89 -0.35
N ARG A 112 -2.99 11.66 0.28
CA ARG A 112 -4.42 11.65 -0.06
C ARG A 112 -4.67 12.08 -1.50
N ASN A 113 -5.43 11.24 -2.23
CA ASN A 113 -5.94 11.55 -3.57
C ASN A 113 -7.45 11.87 -3.50
N THR A 114 -7.82 13.11 -3.75
CA THR A 114 -9.22 13.57 -3.67
C THR A 114 -10.15 12.93 -4.72
N SER A 115 -9.61 12.18 -5.68
CA SER A 115 -10.41 11.45 -6.68
C SER A 115 -11.06 10.19 -6.12
N ILE A 116 -10.65 9.71 -4.94
CA ILE A 116 -11.21 8.52 -4.28
C ILE A 116 -12.01 8.98 -3.06
N GLU A 117 -13.33 8.77 -3.10
CA GLU A 117 -14.23 9.33 -2.09
C GLU A 117 -14.24 8.54 -0.77
N PHE A 118 -13.98 7.23 -0.79
CA PHE A 118 -14.19 6.34 0.37
C PHE A 118 -12.91 5.78 0.97
N VAL A 119 -11.74 6.16 0.45
CA VAL A 119 -10.42 5.82 1.01
C VAL A 119 -9.65 7.11 1.21
N ASP A 120 -9.12 7.30 2.41
CA ASP A 120 -8.11 8.29 2.70
C ASP A 120 -6.75 7.58 2.68
N GLU A 121 -5.98 7.78 1.62
CA GLU A 121 -4.75 7.02 1.36
C GLU A 121 -3.66 7.38 2.37
N ASP A 122 -3.63 8.62 2.86
CA ASP A 122 -2.69 9.03 3.90
C ASP A 122 -2.96 8.27 5.21
N VAL A 123 -4.25 8.18 5.61
CA VAL A 123 -4.65 7.40 6.78
C VAL A 123 -4.39 5.91 6.56
N LEU A 124 -4.71 5.40 5.36
CA LEU A 124 -4.46 4.00 5.01
C LEU A 124 -2.97 3.66 5.02
N HIS A 125 -2.12 4.57 4.53
CA HIS A 125 -0.66 4.41 4.59
C HIS A 125 -0.17 4.26 6.03
N ARG A 126 -0.66 5.07 6.99
CA ARG A 126 -0.30 4.91 8.41
C ARG A 126 -0.66 3.53 8.95
N ILE A 127 -1.82 2.98 8.54
CA ILE A 127 -2.20 1.60 8.89
C ILE A 127 -1.23 0.58 8.26
N VAL A 128 -0.87 0.76 6.98
CA VAL A 128 0.11 -0.12 6.32
C VAL A 128 1.41 -0.17 7.11
N VAL A 129 1.94 0.99 7.49
CA VAL A 129 3.19 1.07 8.27
C VAL A 129 3.05 0.41 9.65
N ALA A 130 1.95 0.68 10.37
CA ALA A 130 1.78 0.22 11.75
C ALA A 130 1.31 -1.23 11.88
N GLU A 131 0.51 -1.73 10.93
CA GLU A 131 -0.28 -2.95 11.11
C GLU A 131 0.00 -4.05 10.06
N ALA A 132 0.74 -3.76 8.97
CA ALA A 132 0.99 -4.72 7.89
C ALA A 132 1.64 -6.02 8.39
N THR A 133 2.53 -5.94 9.37
CA THR A 133 3.17 -7.12 9.96
C THR A 133 2.18 -8.11 10.58
N LYS A 134 1.02 -7.63 11.06
CA LYS A 134 -0.05 -8.49 11.61
C LYS A 134 -0.81 -9.26 10.53
N ALA A 135 -0.70 -8.87 9.27
CA ALA A 135 -1.23 -9.62 8.15
C ALA A 135 -0.23 -10.67 7.62
N TYR A 136 1.08 -10.37 7.65
CA TYR A 136 2.10 -11.26 7.08
C TYR A 136 2.75 -12.20 8.10
N HIS A 137 2.92 -11.76 9.36
CA HIS A 137 3.61 -12.55 10.38
C HIS A 137 2.62 -13.36 11.20
N THR A 138 1.77 -14.13 10.53
CA THR A 138 0.79 -15.03 11.13
C THR A 138 1.17 -16.49 10.94
N LYS A 139 0.60 -17.38 11.73
CA LYS A 139 0.77 -18.83 11.55
C LYS A 139 0.08 -19.34 10.28
N GLU A 140 -0.87 -18.59 9.76
CA GLU A 140 -1.66 -18.92 8.56
C GLU A 140 -1.05 -18.39 7.27
N VAL A 141 0.06 -17.63 7.33
CA VAL A 141 0.65 -16.93 6.17
C VAL A 141 0.90 -17.84 4.97
N ASP A 142 1.38 -19.07 5.19
CA ASP A 142 1.65 -20.00 4.10
C ASP A 142 0.37 -20.45 3.37
N LYS A 143 -0.73 -20.61 4.12
CA LYS A 143 -2.04 -20.93 3.56
C LYS A 143 -2.59 -19.73 2.80
N GLU A 144 -2.63 -18.56 3.42
CA GLU A 144 -3.10 -17.31 2.82
C GLU A 144 -2.31 -16.94 1.56
N ASN A 145 -1.01 -17.24 1.57
CA ASN A 145 -0.15 -17.09 0.43
C ASN A 145 -0.52 -18.05 -0.74
N ARG A 146 -0.86 -19.31 -0.44
CA ARG A 146 -1.36 -20.25 -1.46
C ARG A 146 -2.74 -19.86 -1.98
N ASP A 147 -3.59 -19.31 -1.12
CA ASP A 147 -4.92 -18.82 -1.47
C ASP A 147 -4.87 -17.49 -2.26
N GLY A 148 -3.66 -16.94 -2.46
CA GLY A 148 -3.43 -15.77 -3.31
C GLY A 148 -3.70 -14.42 -2.65
N PHE A 149 -3.80 -14.36 -1.32
CA PHE A 149 -4.11 -13.11 -0.59
C PHE A 149 -3.06 -12.02 -0.83
N PHE A 150 -1.79 -12.40 -0.97
CA PHE A 150 -0.68 -11.47 -1.19
C PHE A 150 -0.30 -11.29 -2.67
N MET A 151 -1.18 -11.71 -3.59
CA MET A 151 -0.89 -11.66 -5.03
C MET A 151 -0.66 -10.22 -5.51
N THR A 152 -1.44 -9.27 -5.04
CA THR A 152 -1.33 -7.85 -5.39
C THR A 152 0.05 -7.30 -5.07
N TYR A 153 0.55 -7.55 -3.85
CA TYR A 153 1.89 -7.14 -3.43
C TYR A 153 3.00 -7.79 -4.27
N LYS A 154 2.85 -9.10 -4.58
CA LYS A 154 3.80 -9.82 -5.43
C LYS A 154 3.85 -9.28 -6.85
N VAL A 155 2.69 -8.95 -7.43
CA VAL A 155 2.60 -8.37 -8.79
C VAL A 155 3.22 -6.99 -8.83
N LEU A 156 2.97 -6.15 -7.82
CA LEU A 156 3.61 -4.84 -7.66
C LEU A 156 5.14 -4.97 -7.57
N SER A 157 5.63 -5.80 -6.65
CA SER A 157 7.07 -6.04 -6.48
C SER A 157 7.70 -6.61 -7.76
N LYS A 158 7.01 -7.55 -8.44
CA LYS A 158 7.46 -8.09 -9.72
C LYS A 158 7.59 -7.00 -10.79
N LYS A 159 6.64 -6.11 -10.91
CA LYS A 159 6.68 -5.01 -11.89
C LYS A 159 7.92 -4.13 -11.69
N ILE A 160 8.22 -3.73 -10.46
CA ILE A 160 9.42 -2.94 -10.14
C ILE A 160 10.69 -3.77 -10.44
N SER A 161 10.70 -5.04 -10.05
CA SER A 161 11.79 -5.98 -10.35
C SER A 161 12.04 -6.14 -11.85
N ASP A 162 10.99 -6.18 -12.67
CA ASP A 162 11.13 -6.29 -14.13
C ASP A 162 11.77 -5.01 -14.71
N ILE A 163 11.41 -3.82 -14.22
CA ILE A 163 12.05 -2.55 -14.60
C ILE A 163 13.54 -2.55 -14.21
N ILE A 164 13.87 -3.03 -13.00
CA ILE A 164 15.28 -3.16 -12.56
C ILE A 164 16.05 -4.10 -13.47
N THR A 165 15.47 -5.24 -13.84
CA THR A 165 16.08 -6.21 -14.76
C THR A 165 16.25 -5.64 -16.19
N GLU A 166 15.33 -4.79 -16.63
CA GLU A 166 15.44 -4.08 -17.91
C GLU A 166 16.63 -3.09 -17.91
N ILE A 167 16.95 -2.48 -16.76
CA ILE A 167 18.08 -1.57 -16.59
C ILE A 167 19.41 -2.34 -16.55
N ASP A 168 19.50 -3.37 -15.71
CA ASP A 168 20.66 -4.23 -15.58
C ASP A 168 20.22 -5.71 -15.50
N PRO A 169 20.31 -6.45 -16.63
CA PRO A 169 19.98 -7.87 -16.67
C PRO A 169 20.89 -8.77 -15.82
N ASN A 170 22.07 -8.28 -15.41
CA ASN A 170 23.05 -9.02 -14.62
C ASN A 170 22.95 -8.70 -13.12
N TYR A 171 22.12 -7.75 -12.71
CA TYR A 171 21.93 -7.44 -11.29
C TYR A 171 21.37 -8.67 -10.55
N PRO A 172 22.04 -9.16 -9.49
CA PRO A 172 21.70 -10.47 -8.92
C PRO A 172 20.42 -10.50 -8.07
N TYR A 173 19.92 -9.34 -7.60
CA TYR A 173 18.87 -9.25 -6.59
C TYR A 173 17.69 -8.32 -6.96
N PRO A 174 17.15 -8.37 -8.19
CA PRO A 174 16.13 -7.38 -8.62
C PRO A 174 14.83 -7.46 -7.81
N ARG A 175 14.43 -8.67 -7.35
CA ARG A 175 13.23 -8.84 -6.51
C ARG A 175 13.45 -8.32 -5.08
N ALA A 176 14.63 -8.56 -4.52
CA ALA A 176 14.98 -8.06 -3.20
C ALA A 176 15.05 -6.52 -3.20
N LEU A 177 15.68 -5.92 -4.22
CA LEU A 177 15.72 -4.46 -4.36
C LEU A 177 14.31 -3.88 -4.49
N ALA A 178 13.44 -4.48 -5.32
CA ALA A 178 12.07 -4.02 -5.49
C ALA A 178 11.27 -4.01 -4.18
N SER A 179 11.29 -5.12 -3.41
CA SER A 179 10.60 -5.17 -2.12
C SER A 179 11.26 -4.26 -1.07
N THR A 180 12.59 -4.11 -1.10
CA THR A 180 13.29 -3.19 -0.19
C THR A 180 12.89 -1.74 -0.45
N LEU A 181 12.74 -1.31 -1.70
CA LEU A 181 12.30 0.06 -2.02
C LEU A 181 10.88 0.34 -1.46
N LEU A 182 9.96 -0.62 -1.57
CA LEU A 182 8.61 -0.49 -1.02
C LEU A 182 8.61 -0.34 0.51
N GLU A 183 9.36 -1.20 1.21
CA GLU A 183 9.45 -1.18 2.67
C GLU A 183 10.26 0.04 3.17
N MET A 184 11.32 0.42 2.46
CA MET A 184 12.16 1.54 2.81
C MET A 184 11.39 2.86 2.74
N ALA A 185 10.52 3.07 1.73
CA ALA A 185 9.66 4.24 1.66
C ALA A 185 8.79 4.36 2.91
N ASN A 186 8.08 3.28 3.26
CA ASN A 186 7.21 3.24 4.43
C ASN A 186 7.97 3.52 5.73
N ASN A 187 9.10 2.83 5.94
CA ASN A 187 9.88 2.95 7.17
C ASN A 187 10.51 4.33 7.34
N HIS A 188 11.09 4.92 6.29
CA HIS A 188 11.76 6.22 6.42
C HIS A 188 10.78 7.39 6.55
N ILE A 189 9.58 7.32 5.98
CA ILE A 189 8.50 8.27 6.27
C ILE A 189 8.13 8.19 7.76
N TYR A 190 7.94 6.98 8.28
CA TYR A 190 7.62 6.77 9.70
C TYR A 190 8.74 7.26 10.62
N PHE A 191 10.00 6.93 10.31
CA PHE A 191 11.15 7.35 11.12
C PHE A 191 11.29 8.87 11.15
N ALA A 192 11.13 9.55 10.02
CA ALA A 192 11.20 11.01 9.96
C ALA A 192 10.14 11.67 10.86
N LEU A 193 8.96 11.06 10.98
CA LEU A 193 7.86 11.61 11.78
C LEU A 193 7.94 11.23 13.28
N HIS A 194 8.45 10.04 13.60
CA HIS A 194 8.33 9.47 14.95
C HIS A 194 9.66 9.08 15.61
N LEU A 195 10.68 8.72 14.82
CA LEU A 195 11.97 8.22 15.29
C LEU A 195 13.13 8.89 14.53
N PRO A 196 13.26 10.22 14.57
CA PRO A 196 14.17 10.97 13.69
C PRO A 196 15.64 10.60 13.84
N ALA A 197 16.02 9.94 14.92
CA ALA A 197 17.40 9.45 15.10
C ALA A 197 17.75 8.23 14.22
N LEU A 198 16.76 7.63 13.54
CA LEU A 198 16.95 6.46 12.67
C LEU A 198 17.00 6.83 11.19
N THR A 199 16.96 8.11 10.84
CA THR A 199 17.00 8.58 9.45
C THR A 199 17.63 9.95 9.35
N ASP A 200 18.23 10.24 8.20
CA ASP A 200 18.74 11.58 7.87
C ASP A 200 17.71 12.43 7.11
N ILE A 201 16.50 11.90 6.96
CA ILE A 201 15.41 12.55 6.24
C ILE A 201 14.55 13.37 7.19
N THR A 202 14.09 14.52 6.73
CA THR A 202 13.07 15.34 7.39
C THR A 202 11.81 15.41 6.50
N VAL A 203 10.64 15.36 7.15
CA VAL A 203 9.34 15.56 6.48
C VAL A 203 8.71 16.81 7.07
N GLU A 204 8.90 17.94 6.40
CA GLU A 204 8.36 19.23 6.81
C GLU A 204 7.18 19.62 5.91
N GLY A 205 6.04 19.97 6.51
CA GLY A 205 4.86 20.38 5.74
C GLY A 205 4.32 19.31 4.77
N GLY A 206 4.66 18.03 4.98
CA GLY A 206 4.27 16.93 4.09
C GLY A 206 5.16 16.81 2.84
N ASP A 207 6.30 17.48 2.78
CA ASP A 207 7.27 17.29 1.69
C ASP A 207 8.01 15.96 1.85
N LEU A 208 7.87 15.07 0.87
CA LEU A 208 8.49 13.75 0.81
C LEU A 208 9.63 13.66 -0.22
N SER A 209 10.09 14.79 -0.74
CA SER A 209 11.14 14.82 -1.77
C SER A 209 12.47 14.22 -1.32
N GLN A 210 12.77 14.27 -0.02
CA GLN A 210 13.96 13.62 0.55
C GLN A 210 13.82 12.09 0.60
N VAL A 211 12.61 11.57 0.79
CA VAL A 211 12.33 10.13 0.69
C VAL A 211 12.55 9.64 -0.73
N GLU A 212 12.03 10.37 -1.72
CA GLU A 212 12.22 10.06 -3.14
C GLU A 212 13.71 10.01 -3.52
N LYS A 213 14.48 11.03 -3.10
CA LYS A 213 15.94 11.06 -3.30
C LYS A 213 16.67 9.89 -2.65
N LEU A 214 16.30 9.52 -1.42
CA LEU A 214 16.87 8.36 -0.74
C LEU A 214 16.63 7.08 -1.53
N LEU A 215 15.39 6.86 -2.00
CA LEU A 215 15.06 5.68 -2.79
C LEU A 215 15.81 5.65 -4.13
N GLU A 216 15.95 6.80 -4.78
CA GLU A 216 16.75 6.93 -6.00
C GLU A 216 18.22 6.62 -5.75
N ASP A 217 18.83 7.17 -4.69
CA ASP A 217 20.22 6.92 -4.31
C ASP A 217 20.47 5.44 -4.09
N PHE A 218 19.61 4.76 -3.34
CA PHE A 218 19.73 3.31 -3.12
C PHE A 218 19.57 2.51 -4.42
N ALA A 219 18.53 2.81 -5.19
CA ALA A 219 18.24 2.05 -6.41
C ALA A 219 19.35 2.22 -7.46
N PHE A 220 19.71 3.46 -7.79
CA PHE A 220 20.68 3.75 -8.84
C PHE A 220 22.11 3.51 -8.39
N GLY A 221 22.43 3.75 -7.11
CA GLY A 221 23.73 3.40 -6.53
C GLY A 221 24.03 1.91 -6.62
N LEU A 222 23.06 1.04 -6.27
CA LEU A 222 23.21 -0.41 -6.38
C LEU A 222 23.29 -0.91 -7.84
N LEU A 223 22.69 -0.19 -8.77
CA LEU A 223 22.76 -0.48 -10.20
C LEU A 223 23.98 0.17 -10.89
N ASN A 224 24.89 0.81 -10.13
CA ASN A 224 26.09 1.51 -10.63
C ASN A 224 25.76 2.55 -11.73
N ILE A 225 24.68 3.28 -11.55
CA ILE A 225 24.21 4.29 -12.49
C ILE A 225 24.40 5.68 -11.86
N GLU A 226 25.16 6.55 -12.57
CA GLU A 226 25.29 7.94 -12.13
C GLU A 226 23.95 8.68 -12.18
N LEU A 227 23.59 9.29 -11.06
CA LEU A 227 22.48 10.25 -10.96
C LEU A 227 22.92 11.55 -11.65
N LYS A 228 22.44 11.80 -12.86
CA LYS A 228 22.66 13.06 -13.57
C LYS A 228 21.54 14.04 -13.27
#